data_c462f122fb0a77423a3b261f496cfdb4
#
_entry.id   c462f122fb0a77423a3b261f496cfdb4
#
_cell.length_a   1.000
_cell.length_b   1.000
_cell.length_c   1.000
_cell.angle_alpha   90.00
_cell.angle_beta   90.00
_cell.angle_gamma   90.00
#
_symmetry.space_group_name_H-M   'P 1'
#
loop_
_entity.id
_entity.type
_entity.pdbx_description
1 polymer ?
#
loop_
_entity_poly.entity_id
_entity_poly.type
_entity_poly.pdbx_seq_one_letter_code
_entity_poly.pdbx_strand_id
1 'polypeptide(L)'
;MNKKYKIGYTTGVFDLFHIGHLNILKRAKELGDYLIVAVSSDEFNLQKGKVCQIKDTDRMQIVEAIRYVDKVIPETSWDQKIEDVKKYNVDVFVMGDDWKGKFDFLKEYCEVVYLPRTQGISTTQLKEELKDK
;
A
#
# COMPACT_ATOMS: atom_id res chain seq x y z
N MET A 1 8.62 22.13 -6.21
CA MET A 1 7.33 22.23 -5.51
C MET A 1 7.43 21.67 -4.10
N ASN A 2 6.99 22.41 -3.10
CA ASN A 2 7.06 21.95 -1.72
C ASN A 2 6.00 20.89 -1.46
N LYS A 3 6.42 19.75 -0.95
CA LYS A 3 5.50 18.70 -0.54
C LYS A 3 5.06 18.93 0.90
N LYS A 4 3.83 18.55 1.20
CA LYS A 4 3.25 18.79 2.53
C LYS A 4 3.93 17.99 3.62
N TYR A 5 4.41 16.78 3.30
CA TYR A 5 5.00 15.85 4.26
C TYR A 5 6.39 15.41 3.80
N LYS A 6 7.23 15.01 4.75
CA LYS A 6 8.54 14.46 4.42
C LYS A 6 8.44 12.98 4.09
N ILE A 7 7.87 12.18 4.98
CA ILE A 7 7.83 10.71 4.85
C ILE A 7 6.40 10.22 4.77
N GLY A 8 6.07 9.63 3.64
CA GLY A 8 4.80 8.95 3.41
C GLY A 8 4.95 7.44 3.54
N TYR A 9 3.89 6.77 3.95
CA TYR A 9 3.86 5.33 4.17
C TYR A 9 2.52 4.79 3.68
N THR A 10 2.57 3.69 2.94
CA THR A 10 1.36 2.98 2.55
C THR A 10 1.62 1.48 2.62
N THR A 11 0.55 0.71 2.77
CA THR A 11 0.63 -0.75 2.79
C THR A 11 -0.33 -1.32 1.76
N GLY A 12 -0.07 -2.52 1.30
CA GLY A 12 -0.97 -3.19 0.39
C GLY A 12 -0.48 -4.55 -0.01
N VAL A 13 -1.36 -5.30 -0.67
CA VAL A 13 -1.06 -6.63 -1.21
C VAL A 13 -0.37 -6.50 -2.56
N PHE A 14 -0.85 -5.61 -3.42
CA PHE A 14 -0.31 -5.35 -4.76
C PHE A 14 -0.25 -6.61 -5.63
N ASP A 15 -1.26 -7.47 -5.51
CA ASP A 15 -1.37 -8.64 -6.36
C ASP A 15 -1.95 -8.25 -7.72
N LEU A 16 -1.42 -8.85 -8.80
CA LEU A 16 -1.80 -8.49 -10.17
C LEU A 16 -1.71 -6.98 -10.38
N PHE A 17 -0.52 -6.42 -10.15
CA PHE A 17 -0.28 -4.97 -10.15
C PHE A 17 -0.94 -4.30 -11.37
N HIS A 18 -1.74 -3.27 -11.11
CA HIS A 18 -2.50 -2.58 -12.16
C HIS A 18 -2.50 -1.07 -11.96
N ILE A 19 -3.18 -0.36 -12.86
CA ILE A 19 -3.18 1.11 -12.86
C ILE A 19 -3.73 1.71 -11.57
N GLY A 20 -4.67 1.02 -10.92
CA GLY A 20 -5.19 1.47 -9.62
C GLY A 20 -4.10 1.52 -8.55
N HIS A 21 -3.26 0.49 -8.51
CA HIS A 21 -2.11 0.44 -7.61
C HIS A 21 -1.12 1.56 -7.93
N LEU A 22 -0.82 1.75 -9.21
CA LEU A 22 0.11 2.79 -9.65
C LEU A 22 -0.37 4.17 -9.24
N ASN A 23 -1.66 4.45 -9.41
CA ASN A 23 -2.24 5.75 -9.08
C ASN A 23 -2.16 6.05 -7.59
N ILE A 24 -2.39 5.06 -6.73
CA ILE A 24 -2.25 5.24 -5.28
C ILE A 24 -0.80 5.58 -4.93
N LEU A 25 0.16 4.86 -5.50
CA LEU A 25 1.58 5.11 -5.24
C LEU A 25 2.01 6.49 -5.74
N LYS A 26 1.55 6.87 -6.92
CA LYS A 26 1.82 8.19 -7.49
C LYS A 26 1.30 9.31 -6.59
N ARG A 27 0.04 9.19 -6.15
CA ARG A 27 -0.60 10.19 -5.29
C ARG A 27 0.05 10.25 -3.91
N ALA A 28 0.42 9.09 -3.36
CA ALA A 28 1.12 9.03 -2.09
C ALA A 28 2.48 9.74 -2.19
N LYS A 29 3.19 9.53 -3.29
CA LYS A 29 4.48 10.21 -3.52
C LYS A 29 4.31 11.71 -3.68
N GLU A 30 3.20 12.17 -4.25
CA GLU A 30 2.92 13.59 -4.38
C GLU A 30 2.74 14.27 -3.02
N LEU A 31 2.31 13.52 -2.01
CA LEU A 31 2.13 14.05 -0.65
C LEU A 31 3.44 14.14 0.13
N GLY A 32 4.40 13.27 -0.14
CA GLY A 32 5.64 13.19 0.63
C GLY A 32 6.89 13.17 -0.23
N ASP A 33 8.00 13.62 0.33
CA ASP A 33 9.29 13.60 -0.36
C ASP A 33 9.87 12.19 -0.50
N TYR A 34 9.54 11.31 0.45
CA TYR A 34 10.05 9.94 0.53
C TYR A 34 8.89 9.00 0.80
N LEU A 35 8.72 7.98 -0.03
CA LEU A 35 7.62 7.03 0.09
C LEU A 35 8.12 5.63 0.46
N ILE A 36 7.62 5.12 1.58
CA ILE A 36 7.85 3.75 2.04
C ILE A 36 6.60 2.94 1.75
N VAL A 37 6.77 1.78 1.13
CA VAL A 37 5.65 0.87 0.82
C VAL A 37 5.89 -0.47 1.49
N ALA A 38 4.95 -0.89 2.35
CA ALA A 38 4.96 -2.21 2.96
C ALA A 38 4.09 -3.15 2.15
N VAL A 39 4.69 -4.21 1.63
CA VAL A 39 4.00 -5.19 0.80
C VAL A 39 3.65 -6.41 1.65
N SER A 40 2.37 -6.76 1.69
CA SER A 40 1.86 -7.84 2.52
C SER A 40 2.46 -9.18 2.08
N SER A 41 3.06 -9.92 3.02
CA SER A 41 3.67 -11.21 2.74
C SER A 41 2.60 -12.27 2.44
N ASP A 42 2.99 -13.34 1.75
CA ASP A 42 2.06 -14.45 1.45
C ASP A 42 1.54 -15.07 2.75
N GLU A 43 2.41 -15.23 3.74
CA GLU A 43 2.04 -15.78 5.03
C GLU A 43 1.02 -14.89 5.76
N PHE A 44 1.25 -13.59 5.76
CA PHE A 44 0.31 -12.64 6.38
C PHE A 44 -1.02 -12.63 5.63
N ASN A 45 -0.99 -12.72 4.29
CA ASN A 45 -2.21 -12.79 3.48
C ASN A 45 -3.04 -14.03 3.81
N LEU A 46 -2.41 -15.17 4.06
CA LEU A 46 -3.12 -16.38 4.48
C LEU A 46 -3.85 -16.16 5.80
N GLN A 47 -3.25 -15.44 6.74
CA GLN A 47 -3.93 -15.10 8.00
C GLN A 47 -5.17 -14.23 7.76
N LYS A 48 -5.18 -13.45 6.70
CA LYS A 48 -6.34 -12.62 6.31
C LYS A 48 -7.33 -13.35 5.41
N GLY A 49 -7.08 -14.63 5.12
CA GLY A 49 -7.92 -15.42 4.22
C GLY A 49 -7.72 -15.11 2.75
N LYS A 50 -6.56 -14.57 2.37
CA LYS A 50 -6.25 -14.19 0.98
C LYS A 50 -5.16 -15.08 0.40
N VAL A 51 -5.32 -15.41 -0.88
CA VAL A 51 -4.32 -16.14 -1.66
C VAL A 51 -3.96 -15.31 -2.87
N CYS A 52 -2.66 -15.01 -3.04
CA CYS A 52 -2.20 -14.18 -4.15
C CYS A 52 -1.88 -15.04 -5.37
N GLN A 53 -2.08 -14.45 -6.56
CA GLN A 53 -1.66 -15.06 -7.82
C GLN A 53 -0.15 -14.94 -8.03
N ILE A 54 0.44 -13.85 -7.52
CA ILE A 54 1.87 -13.56 -7.63
C ILE A 54 2.47 -13.63 -6.23
N LYS A 55 3.55 -14.36 -6.05
CA LYS A 55 4.19 -14.52 -4.74
C LYS A 55 4.81 -13.21 -4.24
N ASP A 56 4.97 -13.10 -2.93
CA ASP A 56 5.37 -11.87 -2.26
C ASP A 56 6.73 -11.34 -2.72
N THR A 57 7.71 -12.20 -2.95
CA THR A 57 9.03 -11.76 -3.42
C THR A 57 8.95 -11.06 -4.76
N ASP A 58 8.12 -11.57 -5.68
CA ASP A 58 7.91 -10.94 -6.97
C ASP A 58 7.08 -9.66 -6.84
N ARG A 59 6.06 -9.66 -6.00
CA ARG A 59 5.26 -8.46 -5.77
C ARG A 59 6.12 -7.32 -5.21
N MET A 60 7.01 -7.63 -4.27
CA MET A 60 7.94 -6.64 -3.72
C MET A 60 8.89 -6.09 -4.77
N GLN A 61 9.41 -6.95 -5.66
CA GLN A 61 10.30 -6.49 -6.74
C GLN A 61 9.58 -5.57 -7.73
N ILE A 62 8.35 -5.89 -8.06
CA ILE A 62 7.54 -5.05 -8.96
C ILE A 62 7.32 -3.67 -8.33
N VAL A 63 6.92 -3.63 -7.08
CA VAL A 63 6.68 -2.37 -6.37
C VAL A 63 7.98 -1.57 -6.23
N GLU A 64 9.09 -2.23 -5.94
CA GLU A 64 10.39 -1.57 -5.83
C GLU A 64 10.82 -0.89 -7.13
N ALA A 65 10.42 -1.45 -8.27
CA ALA A 65 10.74 -0.90 -9.58
C ALA A 65 9.88 0.31 -9.97
N ILE A 66 8.84 0.62 -9.21
CA ILE A 66 7.96 1.74 -9.50
C ILE A 66 8.68 3.04 -9.12
N ARG A 67 8.74 3.98 -10.06
CA ARG A 67 9.51 5.23 -9.92
C ARG A 67 9.09 6.09 -8.73
N TYR A 68 7.89 5.92 -8.21
CA TYR A 68 7.35 6.71 -7.10
C TYR A 68 7.75 6.16 -5.73
N VAL A 69 8.30 4.95 -5.69
CA VAL A 69 8.60 4.24 -4.45
C VAL A 69 10.07 4.40 -4.09
N ASP A 70 10.35 4.82 -2.87
CA ASP A 70 11.71 5.01 -2.38
C ASP A 70 12.22 3.82 -1.57
N LYS A 71 11.31 3.13 -0.88
CA LYS A 71 11.69 1.97 -0.05
C LYS A 71 10.55 0.97 0.01
N VAL A 72 10.88 -0.31 -0.13
CA VAL A 72 9.92 -1.41 0.01
C VAL A 72 10.31 -2.25 1.21
N ILE A 73 9.33 -2.57 2.06
CA ILE A 73 9.51 -3.47 3.19
C ILE A 73 8.39 -4.52 3.19
N PRO A 74 8.61 -5.70 3.78
CA PRO A 74 7.51 -6.66 3.91
C PRO A 74 6.57 -6.26 5.03
N GLU A 75 5.28 -6.53 4.86
CA GLU A 75 4.29 -6.41 5.93
C GLU A 75 3.94 -7.81 6.41
N THR A 76 4.19 -8.09 7.69
CA THR A 76 4.07 -9.43 8.25
C THR A 76 3.05 -9.54 9.39
N SER A 77 2.54 -8.42 9.90
CA SER A 77 1.56 -8.43 10.99
C SER A 77 0.73 -7.16 11.00
N TRP A 78 -0.40 -7.22 11.69
CA TRP A 78 -1.29 -6.05 11.86
C TRP A 78 -0.64 -4.95 12.69
N ASP A 79 0.13 -5.32 13.71
CA ASP A 79 0.75 -4.37 14.64
C ASP A 79 1.93 -3.63 14.02
N GLN A 80 2.45 -4.14 12.93
CA GLN A 80 3.61 -3.56 12.26
C GLN A 80 3.40 -2.10 11.83
N LYS A 81 2.16 -1.72 11.49
CA LYS A 81 1.88 -0.36 11.03
C LYS A 81 2.28 0.68 12.07
N ILE A 82 1.93 0.44 13.33
CA ILE A 82 2.28 1.37 14.43
C ILE A 82 3.80 1.39 14.61
N GLU A 83 4.44 0.22 14.60
CA GLU A 83 5.88 0.11 14.75
C GLU A 83 6.62 0.83 13.64
N ASP A 84 6.18 0.66 12.39
CA ASP A 84 6.81 1.29 11.23
C ASP A 84 6.64 2.80 11.25
N VAL A 85 5.46 3.29 11.62
CA VAL A 85 5.21 4.73 11.71
C VAL A 85 6.19 5.38 12.69
N LYS A 86 6.44 4.73 13.81
CA LYS A 86 7.40 5.22 14.80
C LYS A 86 8.84 5.07 14.32
N LYS A 87 9.18 3.90 13.78
CA LYS A 87 10.56 3.55 13.37
C LYS A 87 11.07 4.48 12.28
N TYR A 88 10.23 4.77 11.29
CA TYR A 88 10.62 5.57 10.12
C TYR A 88 10.23 7.04 10.24
N ASN A 89 9.69 7.46 11.37
CA ASN A 89 9.21 8.83 11.57
C ASN A 89 8.23 9.25 10.48
N VAL A 90 7.24 8.41 10.21
CA VAL A 90 6.26 8.64 9.17
C VAL A 90 5.39 9.84 9.50
N ASP A 91 5.21 10.74 8.54
CA ASP A 91 4.37 11.94 8.68
C ASP A 91 2.95 11.71 8.19
N VAL A 92 2.78 10.89 7.16
CA VAL A 92 1.46 10.61 6.59
C VAL A 92 1.33 9.16 6.17
N PHE A 93 0.23 8.52 6.62
CA PHE A 93 -0.17 7.19 6.18
C PHE A 93 -1.26 7.34 5.12
N VAL A 94 -1.07 6.71 3.96
CA VAL A 94 -1.94 6.88 2.81
C VAL A 94 -2.54 5.54 2.41
N MET A 95 -3.86 5.50 2.24
CA MET A 95 -4.57 4.30 1.79
C MET A 95 -5.68 4.68 0.82
N GLY A 96 -6.18 3.70 0.08
CA GLY A 96 -7.38 3.89 -0.72
C GLY A 96 -8.61 4.09 0.17
N ASP A 97 -9.63 4.76 -0.36
CA ASP A 97 -10.84 5.09 0.41
C ASP A 97 -11.73 3.87 0.72
N ASP A 98 -11.46 2.72 0.10
CA ASP A 98 -12.09 1.45 0.50
C ASP A 98 -11.86 1.15 1.99
N TRP A 99 -10.78 1.68 2.55
CA TRP A 99 -10.37 1.47 3.93
C TRP A 99 -10.73 2.64 4.83
N LYS A 100 -11.53 3.59 4.34
CA LYS A 100 -11.85 4.80 5.09
C LYS A 100 -12.30 4.49 6.51
N GLY A 101 -11.64 5.13 7.47
CA GLY A 101 -11.91 4.94 8.90
C GLY A 101 -11.19 3.77 9.54
N LYS A 102 -10.75 2.78 8.76
CA LYS A 102 -10.15 1.54 9.29
C LYS A 102 -8.77 1.75 9.92
N PHE A 103 -8.07 2.81 9.52
CA PHE A 103 -6.73 3.10 10.02
C PHE A 103 -6.69 4.40 10.82
N ASP A 104 -7.83 4.89 11.27
CA ASP A 104 -7.89 6.12 12.06
C ASP A 104 -7.13 6.00 13.38
N PHE A 105 -6.90 4.79 13.88
CA PHE A 105 -6.06 4.58 15.07
C PHE A 105 -4.63 5.11 14.89
N LEU A 106 -4.18 5.26 13.65
CA LEU A 106 -2.85 5.82 13.37
C LEU A 106 -2.81 7.34 13.47
N LYS A 107 -3.96 8.00 13.57
CA LYS A 107 -4.03 9.48 13.70
C LYS A 107 -3.34 9.98 14.95
N GLU A 108 -3.18 9.14 15.97
CA GLU A 108 -2.43 9.45 17.17
C GLU A 108 -0.94 9.67 16.88
N TYR A 109 -0.43 9.06 15.79
CA TYR A 109 1.00 9.03 15.47
C TYR A 109 1.36 9.84 14.23
N CYS A 110 0.44 9.97 13.28
CA CYS A 110 0.68 10.66 12.00
C CYS A 110 -0.64 11.08 11.35
N GLU A 111 -0.54 11.83 10.26
CA GLU A 111 -1.72 12.12 9.44
C GLU A 111 -2.17 10.85 8.73
N VAL A 112 -3.48 10.69 8.54
CA VAL A 112 -4.04 9.57 7.78
C VAL A 112 -4.88 10.13 6.65
N VAL A 113 -4.56 9.75 5.41
CA VAL A 113 -5.22 10.23 4.20
C VAL A 113 -5.79 9.04 3.43
N TYR A 114 -7.07 9.14 3.08
CA TYR A 114 -7.73 8.14 2.23
C TYR A 114 -7.96 8.74 0.85
N LEU A 115 -7.45 8.05 -0.18
CA LEU A 115 -7.52 8.54 -1.56
C LEU A 115 -8.62 7.82 -2.34
N PRO A 116 -9.32 8.53 -3.25
CA PRO A 116 -10.29 7.89 -4.11
C PRO A 116 -9.64 6.80 -4.97
N ARG A 117 -10.32 5.65 -5.08
CA ARG A 117 -9.82 4.55 -5.92
C ARG A 117 -10.03 4.86 -7.41
N THR A 118 -9.21 4.22 -8.25
CA THR A 118 -9.39 4.26 -9.69
C THR A 118 -10.62 3.42 -10.05
N GLN A 119 -11.56 4.01 -10.77
CA GLN A 119 -12.79 3.34 -11.17
C GLN A 119 -12.52 2.29 -12.26
N GLY A 120 -13.31 1.24 -12.26
CA GLY A 120 -13.32 0.25 -13.33
C GLY A 120 -12.26 -0.83 -13.24
N ILE A 121 -11.41 -0.84 -12.21
CA ILE A 121 -10.39 -1.86 -12.06
C ILE A 121 -10.13 -2.18 -10.59
N SER A 122 -9.96 -3.46 -10.29
CA SER A 122 -9.52 -3.94 -8.98
C SER A 122 -8.89 -5.32 -9.15
N THR A 123 -8.06 -5.72 -8.18
CA THR A 123 -7.44 -7.06 -8.20
C THR A 123 -8.51 -8.15 -8.13
N THR A 124 -9.55 -7.94 -7.34
CA THR A 124 -10.67 -8.89 -7.24
C THR A 124 -11.33 -9.08 -8.60
N GLN A 125 -11.62 -8.00 -9.31
CA GLN A 125 -12.18 -8.05 -10.66
C GLN A 125 -11.28 -8.80 -11.63
N LEU A 126 -9.98 -8.52 -11.59
CA LEU A 126 -9.00 -9.20 -12.45
C LEU A 126 -8.96 -10.71 -12.17
N LYS A 127 -9.01 -11.11 -10.90
CA LYS A 127 -9.04 -12.52 -10.52
C LYS A 127 -10.28 -13.21 -11.06
N GLU A 128 -11.43 -12.57 -10.97
CA GLU A 128 -12.68 -13.12 -11.51
C GLU A 128 -12.63 -13.28 -13.02
N GLU A 129 -12.12 -12.29 -13.74
CA GLU A 129 -11.95 -12.35 -15.19
C GLU A 129 -11.01 -13.48 -15.59
N LEU A 130 -9.93 -13.72 -14.85
CA LEU A 130 -8.99 -14.79 -15.14
C LEU A 130 -9.58 -16.19 -14.90
N LYS A 131 -10.52 -16.33 -13.96
CA LYS A 131 -11.18 -17.62 -13.72
C LYS A 131 -12.03 -18.06 -14.90
N ASP A 132 -12.59 -17.10 -15.65
CA ASP A 132 -13.47 -17.38 -16.78
C ASP A 132 -12.71 -17.72 -18.06
N LYS A 133 -11.40 -17.71 -18.00
CA LYS A 133 -10.52 -18.04 -19.11
C LYS A 133 -9.80 -19.34 -18.87
#